data_9255a169d792638f972e1eb88a788e01
#
_entry.id   9255a169d792638f972e1eb88a788e01
#
_cell.length_a   1.000
_cell.length_b   1.000
_cell.length_c   1.000
_cell.angle_alpha   90.00
_cell.angle_beta   90.00
_cell.angle_gamma   90.00
#
_symmetry.space_group_name_H-M   'P 1'
#
loop_
_entity.id
_entity.type
_entity.pdbx_description
1 polymer ?
#
loop_
_entity_poly.entity_id
_entity_poly.type
_entity_poly.pdbx_seq_one_letter_code
_entity_poly.pdbx_strand_id
1 'polypeptide(L)'
;MALTLPEIKNFVAAWYLALDQHAPIEACNSMLADADKGLRVIFPDGDITDLASFKKWYDRVTNIFFDENHNVASVEAQINGDEATLDVVVAWQASWWEPPSAKSKRTSMDATQRWTVRKSSKNAYGLEIVTYNATVEPFKYAPGFARL
;
A
#
# COMPACT_ATOMS: atom_id res chain seq x y z
N MET A 1 17.16 8.10 -17.80
CA MET A 1 15.98 8.98 -17.91
C MET A 1 15.29 9.11 -16.58
N ALA A 2 14.83 10.32 -16.28
CA ALA A 2 14.09 10.55 -15.03
C ALA A 2 12.73 9.84 -15.04
N LEU A 3 12.22 9.54 -13.86
CA LEU A 3 10.85 9.07 -13.68
C LEU A 3 9.86 10.13 -14.16
N THR A 4 8.69 9.68 -14.57
CA THR A 4 7.59 10.56 -14.99
C THR A 4 6.38 10.35 -14.09
N LEU A 5 5.53 11.36 -13.98
CA LEU A 5 4.30 11.26 -13.18
C LEU A 5 3.34 10.16 -13.69
N PRO A 6 3.13 9.98 -15.02
CA PRO A 6 2.32 8.86 -15.51
C PRO A 6 2.86 7.49 -15.10
N GLU A 7 4.17 7.26 -15.16
CA GLU A 7 4.78 6.01 -14.70
C GLU A 7 4.52 5.77 -13.22
N ILE A 8 4.67 6.80 -12.40
CA ILE A 8 4.42 6.74 -10.96
C ILE A 8 2.96 6.41 -10.68
N LYS A 9 2.03 7.09 -11.35
CA LYS A 9 0.59 6.83 -11.16
C LYS A 9 0.21 5.41 -11.57
N ASN A 10 0.76 4.90 -12.66
CA ASN A 10 0.56 3.50 -13.08
C ASN A 10 1.06 2.52 -12.03
N PHE A 11 2.21 2.77 -11.46
CA PHE A 11 2.79 1.92 -10.43
C PHE A 11 1.95 1.92 -9.15
N VAL A 12 1.52 3.10 -8.69
CA VAL A 12 0.64 3.22 -7.50
C VAL A 12 -0.67 2.47 -7.71
N ALA A 13 -1.28 2.62 -8.88
CA ALA A 13 -2.52 1.91 -9.22
C ALA A 13 -2.31 0.40 -9.23
N ALA A 14 -1.20 -0.08 -9.80
CA ALA A 14 -0.86 -1.50 -9.84
C ALA A 14 -0.64 -2.09 -8.45
N TRP A 15 0.01 -1.35 -7.56
CA TRP A 15 0.21 -1.75 -6.18
C TRP A 15 -1.13 -2.00 -5.46
N TYR A 16 -2.03 -1.04 -5.53
CA TYR A 16 -3.33 -1.16 -4.85
C TYR A 16 -4.24 -2.20 -5.51
N LEU A 17 -4.16 -2.37 -6.82
CA LEU A 17 -4.90 -3.44 -7.49
C LEU A 17 -4.42 -4.82 -7.00
N ALA A 18 -3.11 -5.01 -6.82
CA ALA A 18 -2.57 -6.24 -6.27
C ALA A 18 -3.10 -6.50 -4.86
N LEU A 19 -3.16 -5.47 -4.01
CA LEU A 19 -3.72 -5.60 -2.66
C LEU A 19 -5.22 -5.94 -2.70
N ASP A 20 -5.99 -5.27 -3.54
CA ASP A 20 -7.44 -5.48 -3.65
C ASP A 20 -7.78 -6.89 -4.12
N GLN A 21 -6.98 -7.43 -5.03
CA GLN A 21 -7.19 -8.76 -5.58
C GLN A 21 -6.57 -9.87 -4.74
N HIS A 22 -5.91 -9.55 -3.64
CA HIS A 22 -5.11 -10.50 -2.86
C HIS A 22 -4.17 -11.29 -3.78
N ALA A 23 -3.43 -10.57 -4.61
CA ALA A 23 -2.49 -11.15 -5.56
C ALA A 23 -1.47 -12.05 -4.85
N PRO A 24 -0.84 -13.00 -5.55
CA PRO A 24 0.25 -13.77 -4.97
C PRO A 24 1.34 -12.88 -4.41
N ILE A 25 1.97 -13.31 -3.31
CA ILE A 25 2.99 -12.51 -2.62
C ILE A 25 4.13 -12.08 -3.55
N GLU A 26 4.46 -12.89 -4.54
CA GLU A 26 5.50 -12.58 -5.53
C GLU A 26 5.19 -11.30 -6.31
N ALA A 27 3.93 -11.03 -6.59
CA ALA A 27 3.52 -9.78 -7.24
C ALA A 27 3.83 -8.57 -6.37
N CYS A 28 3.54 -8.63 -5.07
CA CYS A 28 3.87 -7.57 -4.13
C CYS A 28 5.39 -7.46 -3.93
N ASN A 29 6.08 -8.58 -3.74
CA ASN A 29 7.53 -8.59 -3.55
C ASN A 29 8.28 -7.95 -4.73
N SER A 30 7.79 -8.12 -5.95
CA SER A 30 8.40 -7.52 -7.14
C SER A 30 8.31 -5.98 -7.15
N MET A 31 7.40 -5.41 -6.37
CA MET A 31 7.18 -3.97 -6.27
C MET A 31 7.85 -3.35 -5.05
N LEU A 32 8.50 -4.15 -4.21
CA LEU A 32 9.15 -3.70 -2.98
C LEU A 32 10.68 -3.81 -3.11
N ALA A 33 11.39 -2.87 -2.51
CA ALA A 33 12.83 -2.97 -2.38
C ALA A 33 13.21 -4.13 -1.45
N ASP A 34 14.40 -4.68 -1.64
CA ASP A 34 14.94 -5.67 -0.71
C ASP A 34 15.44 -4.99 0.58
N ALA A 35 15.61 -5.79 1.65
CA ALA A 35 16.06 -5.29 2.95
C ALA A 35 17.41 -4.58 2.86
N ASP A 36 18.36 -5.13 2.08
CA ASP A 36 19.69 -4.54 1.87
C ASP A 36 19.65 -3.25 1.02
N LYS A 37 18.52 -2.96 0.41
CA LYS A 37 18.24 -1.74 -0.35
C LYS A 37 17.45 -0.70 0.44
N GLY A 38 17.20 -0.95 1.72
CA GLY A 38 16.59 0.00 2.64
C GLY A 38 15.07 -0.06 2.72
N LEU A 39 14.45 -1.19 2.41
CA LEU A 39 12.99 -1.32 2.52
C LEU A 39 12.50 -0.94 3.91
N ARG A 40 11.49 -0.10 3.94
CA ARG A 40 10.77 0.24 5.16
C ARG A 40 9.29 0.49 4.88
N VAL A 41 8.43 -0.32 5.48
CA VAL A 41 6.98 -0.17 5.39
C VAL A 41 6.46 0.10 6.79
N ILE A 42 5.84 1.26 6.98
CA ILE A 42 5.43 1.76 8.30
C ILE A 42 3.92 1.80 8.36
N PHE A 43 3.35 0.99 9.26
CA PHE A 43 1.95 0.99 9.62
C PHE A 43 1.78 1.45 11.07
N PRO A 44 0.55 1.83 11.50
CA PRO A 44 0.34 2.23 12.89
C PRO A 44 0.71 1.18 13.92
N ASP A 45 0.68 -0.10 13.55
CA ASP A 45 0.94 -1.25 14.42
C ASP A 45 2.33 -1.87 14.21
N GLY A 46 3.21 -1.29 13.41
CA GLY A 46 4.58 -1.76 13.30
C GLY A 46 5.33 -1.35 12.05
N ASP A 47 6.63 -1.59 12.08
CA ASP A 47 7.56 -1.34 10.99
C ASP A 47 7.99 -2.66 10.36
N ILE A 48 8.02 -2.69 9.03
CA ILE A 48 8.45 -3.82 8.22
C ILE A 48 9.71 -3.41 7.47
N THR A 49 10.77 -4.20 7.58
CA THR A 49 12.07 -3.87 6.99
C THR A 49 12.60 -4.94 6.06
N ASP A 50 11.87 -6.04 5.86
CA ASP A 50 12.25 -7.11 4.93
C ASP A 50 11.01 -7.78 4.31
N LEU A 51 11.24 -8.54 3.24
CA LEU A 51 10.14 -9.20 2.53
C LEU A 51 9.50 -10.32 3.34
N ALA A 52 10.25 -10.98 4.21
CA ALA A 52 9.69 -12.04 5.07
C ALA A 52 8.68 -11.47 6.06
N SER A 53 8.98 -10.32 6.68
CA SER A 53 8.06 -9.62 7.57
C SER A 53 6.86 -9.05 6.83
N PHE A 54 7.07 -8.56 5.61
CA PHE A 54 5.97 -8.13 4.74
C PHE A 54 5.01 -9.28 4.44
N LYS A 55 5.54 -10.47 4.13
CA LYS A 55 4.71 -11.65 3.88
C LYS A 55 3.86 -12.00 5.10
N LYS A 56 4.40 -11.93 6.30
CA LYS A 56 3.63 -12.19 7.53
C LYS A 56 2.47 -11.20 7.69
N TRP A 57 2.73 -9.92 7.44
CA TRP A 57 1.69 -8.89 7.46
C TRP A 57 0.64 -9.16 6.37
N TYR A 58 1.08 -9.45 5.16
CA TYR A 58 0.22 -9.71 4.02
C TYR A 58 -0.69 -10.92 4.24
N ASP A 59 -0.12 -12.02 4.73
CA ASP A 59 -0.90 -13.23 5.04
C ASP A 59 -1.95 -12.95 6.12
N ARG A 60 -1.62 -12.14 7.12
CA ARG A 60 -2.56 -11.76 8.18
C ARG A 60 -3.72 -10.92 7.63
N VAL A 61 -3.43 -9.85 6.90
CA VAL A 61 -4.48 -8.95 6.43
C VAL A 61 -5.35 -9.57 5.36
N THR A 62 -4.79 -10.42 4.49
CA THR A 62 -5.58 -11.12 3.46
C THR A 62 -6.47 -12.21 4.05
N ASN A 63 -6.14 -12.73 5.24
CA ASN A 63 -7.02 -13.64 5.97
C ASN A 63 -8.15 -12.92 6.72
N ILE A 64 -7.95 -11.68 7.09
CA ILE A 64 -8.92 -10.90 7.87
C ILE A 64 -9.89 -10.17 6.96
N PHE A 65 -9.37 -9.46 5.96
CA PHE A 65 -10.15 -8.53 5.14
C PHE A 65 -10.57 -9.15 3.82
N PHE A 66 -11.76 -8.78 3.37
CA PHE A 66 -12.29 -9.17 2.07
C PHE A 66 -13.12 -8.01 1.50
N ASP A 67 -13.51 -8.11 0.22
CA ASP A 67 -14.20 -7.04 -0.51
C ASP A 67 -13.45 -5.71 -0.40
N GLU A 68 -12.14 -5.77 -0.57
CA GLU A 68 -11.28 -4.61 -0.46
C GLU A 68 -11.32 -3.74 -1.70
N ASN A 69 -11.29 -2.45 -1.48
CA ASN A 69 -11.18 -1.45 -2.54
C ASN A 69 -10.26 -0.32 -2.07
N HIS A 70 -9.18 -0.11 -2.80
CA HIS A 70 -8.30 1.04 -2.63
C HIS A 70 -8.54 2.00 -3.79
N ASN A 71 -9.12 3.15 -3.51
CA ASN A 71 -9.37 4.17 -4.51
C ASN A 71 -8.38 5.32 -4.30
N VAL A 72 -7.46 5.48 -5.25
CA VAL A 72 -6.41 6.51 -5.15
C VAL A 72 -7.03 7.87 -5.45
N ALA A 73 -7.12 8.71 -4.44
CA ALA A 73 -7.70 10.04 -4.54
C ALA A 73 -6.71 11.05 -5.13
N SER A 74 -5.43 10.95 -4.73
CA SER A 74 -4.39 11.85 -5.26
C SER A 74 -3.00 11.22 -5.15
N VAL A 75 -2.14 11.59 -6.10
CA VAL A 75 -0.71 11.29 -6.08
C VAL A 75 0.01 12.56 -6.49
N GLU A 76 0.83 13.09 -5.59
CA GLU A 76 1.75 14.18 -5.89
C GLU A 76 3.17 13.65 -5.77
N ALA A 77 4.04 14.06 -6.68
CA ALA A 77 5.40 13.53 -6.76
C ALA A 77 6.43 14.65 -6.83
N GLN A 78 7.51 14.49 -6.07
CA GLN A 78 8.74 15.26 -6.24
C GLN A 78 9.77 14.30 -6.85
N ILE A 79 10.08 14.51 -8.12
CA ILE A 79 10.94 13.63 -8.91
C ILE A 79 12.36 14.17 -8.90
N ASN A 80 13.31 13.30 -8.60
CA ASN A 80 14.73 13.60 -8.60
C ASN A 80 15.48 12.47 -9.33
N GLY A 81 15.55 12.58 -10.65
CA GLY A 81 16.20 11.57 -11.48
C GLY A 81 15.50 10.21 -11.41
N ASP A 82 16.18 9.22 -10.87
CA ASP A 82 15.72 7.84 -10.75
C ASP A 82 14.88 7.58 -9.51
N GLU A 83 14.67 8.59 -8.69
CA GLU A 83 13.93 8.49 -7.43
C GLU A 83 12.81 9.52 -7.38
N ALA A 84 11.80 9.26 -6.55
CA ALA A 84 10.74 10.22 -6.28
C ALA A 84 10.21 10.03 -4.87
N THR A 85 9.77 11.14 -4.28
CA THR A 85 8.97 11.14 -3.05
C THR A 85 7.53 11.43 -3.43
N LEU A 86 6.61 10.59 -2.95
CA LEU A 86 5.19 10.68 -3.27
C LEU A 86 4.40 11.04 -2.04
N ASP A 87 3.42 11.94 -2.23
CA ASP A 87 2.32 12.11 -1.28
C ASP A 87 1.08 11.47 -1.90
N VAL A 88 0.56 10.44 -1.23
CA VAL A 88 -0.55 9.63 -1.72
C VAL A 88 -1.70 9.71 -0.74
N VAL A 89 -2.89 10.00 -1.26
CA VAL A 89 -4.13 9.87 -0.49
C VAL A 89 -4.94 8.75 -1.13
N VAL A 90 -5.28 7.75 -0.34
CA VAL A 90 -6.05 6.59 -0.78
C VAL A 90 -7.27 6.42 0.11
N ALA A 91 -8.43 6.21 -0.53
CA ALA A 91 -9.66 5.83 0.16
C ALA A 91 -9.76 4.31 0.17
N TRP A 92 -9.69 3.71 1.34
CA TRP A 92 -9.74 2.26 1.52
C TRP A 92 -11.07 1.85 2.12
N GLN A 93 -11.68 0.84 1.52
CA GLN A 93 -12.84 0.16 2.06
C GLN A 93 -12.54 -1.33 2.16
N ALA A 94 -12.96 -1.94 3.24
CA ALA A 94 -12.79 -3.37 3.44
C ALA A 94 -13.83 -3.91 4.42
N SER A 95 -14.12 -5.18 4.28
CA SER A 95 -14.99 -5.91 5.19
C SER A 95 -14.18 -6.91 6.00
N TRP A 96 -14.65 -7.22 7.21
CA TRP A 96 -14.14 -8.33 8.01
C TRP A 96 -15.26 -8.92 8.84
N TRP A 97 -15.03 -10.13 9.32
CA TRP A 97 -16.01 -10.84 10.12
C TRP A 97 -15.43 -11.22 11.47
N GLU A 98 -16.18 -10.96 12.51
CA GLU A 98 -15.85 -11.34 13.89
C GLU A 98 -16.80 -12.48 14.31
N PRO A 99 -16.33 -13.75 14.29
CA PRO A 99 -17.18 -14.88 14.68
C PRO A 99 -17.67 -14.75 16.12
N PRO A 100 -18.89 -15.14 16.44
CA PRO A 100 -19.93 -15.75 15.61
C PRO A 100 -20.98 -14.78 15.08
N SER A 101 -20.62 -13.54 14.83
CA SER A 101 -21.55 -12.49 14.37
C SER A 101 -22.32 -12.93 13.12
N ALA A 102 -23.60 -12.56 13.04
CA ALA A 102 -24.42 -12.82 11.87
C ALA A 102 -24.10 -11.93 10.67
N LYS A 103 -23.35 -10.84 10.89
CA LYS A 103 -23.01 -9.87 9.85
C LYS A 103 -21.54 -9.52 9.89
N SER A 104 -20.98 -9.25 8.71
CA SER A 104 -19.65 -8.66 8.61
C SER A 104 -19.68 -7.18 8.96
N LYS A 105 -18.53 -6.65 9.34
CA LYS A 105 -18.30 -5.21 9.50
C LYS A 105 -17.65 -4.67 8.24
N ARG A 106 -17.82 -3.36 8.02
CA ARG A 106 -17.15 -2.67 6.92
C ARG A 106 -16.59 -1.35 7.39
N THR A 107 -15.33 -1.09 7.03
CA THR A 107 -14.67 0.20 7.23
C THR A 107 -14.61 0.98 5.92
N SER A 108 -14.55 2.29 6.04
CA SER A 108 -14.21 3.20 4.94
C SER A 108 -13.41 4.34 5.53
N MET A 109 -12.21 4.57 5.00
CA MET A 109 -11.34 5.61 5.52
C MET A 109 -10.39 6.16 4.47
N ASP A 110 -9.94 7.39 4.70
CA ASP A 110 -8.86 7.99 3.92
C ASP A 110 -7.54 7.81 4.68
N ALA A 111 -6.53 7.33 3.99
CA ALA A 111 -5.17 7.23 4.48
C ALA A 111 -4.28 8.20 3.69
N THR A 112 -3.58 9.07 4.41
CA THR A 112 -2.57 9.95 3.85
C THR A 112 -1.20 9.31 4.06
N GLN A 113 -0.47 9.12 2.97
CA GLN A 113 0.74 8.33 2.96
C GLN A 113 1.87 9.09 2.29
N ARG A 114 3.10 8.73 2.65
CA ARG A 114 4.30 9.19 1.96
C ARG A 114 5.15 8.00 1.57
N TRP A 115 5.49 7.94 0.28
CA TRP A 115 6.33 6.88 -0.27
C TRP A 115 7.62 7.47 -0.80
N THR A 116 8.68 6.69 -0.79
CA THR A 116 9.83 6.89 -1.68
C THR A 116 9.89 5.70 -2.64
N VAL A 117 10.08 6.01 -3.91
CA VAL A 117 10.18 5.02 -4.98
C VAL A 117 11.44 5.28 -5.79
N ARG A 118 11.92 4.25 -6.46
CA ARG A 118 13.04 4.37 -7.39
C ARG A 118 12.87 3.41 -8.55
N LYS A 119 13.65 3.62 -9.60
CA LYS A 119 13.67 2.71 -10.75
C LYS A 119 14.10 1.32 -10.35
N SER A 120 13.44 0.32 -10.95
CA SER A 120 13.71 -1.09 -10.72
C SER A 120 13.40 -1.89 -11.97
N SER A 121 14.14 -2.96 -12.19
CA SER A 121 13.89 -3.93 -13.25
C SER A 121 13.11 -5.16 -12.75
N LYS A 122 12.67 -5.18 -11.51
CA LYS A 122 12.02 -6.35 -10.89
C LYS A 122 10.60 -6.61 -11.39
N ASN A 123 9.96 -5.60 -12.01
CA ASN A 123 8.57 -5.72 -12.48
C ASN A 123 8.37 -4.93 -13.77
N ALA A 124 7.21 -5.11 -14.40
CA ALA A 124 6.88 -4.46 -15.68
C ALA A 124 6.63 -2.95 -15.55
N TYR A 125 6.39 -2.45 -14.36
CA TYR A 125 6.12 -1.02 -14.11
C TYR A 125 7.39 -0.19 -13.96
N GLY A 126 8.53 -0.83 -13.75
CA GLY A 126 9.84 -0.17 -13.72
C GLY A 126 10.17 0.57 -12.45
N LEU A 127 9.44 0.35 -11.38
CA LEU A 127 9.61 1.01 -10.09
C LEU A 127 9.57 0.02 -8.94
N GLU A 128 10.17 0.42 -7.81
CA GLU A 128 10.02 -0.29 -6.53
C GLU A 128 9.81 0.70 -5.40
N ILE A 129 9.07 0.27 -4.39
CA ILE A 129 8.85 1.04 -3.16
C ILE A 129 10.04 0.81 -2.23
N VAL A 130 10.70 1.88 -1.83
CA VAL A 130 11.75 1.84 -0.80
C VAL A 130 11.14 2.11 0.57
N THR A 131 10.36 3.18 0.69
CA THR A 131 9.65 3.54 1.90
C THR A 131 8.17 3.71 1.61
N TYR A 132 7.34 3.12 2.47
CA TYR A 132 5.89 3.24 2.44
C TYR A 132 5.44 3.61 3.85
N ASN A 133 5.09 4.86 4.06
CA ASN A 133 4.68 5.35 5.37
C ASN A 133 3.19 5.69 5.37
N ALA A 134 2.41 4.86 6.05
CA ALA A 134 0.96 5.04 6.21
C ALA A 134 0.59 5.80 7.48
N THR A 135 1.58 6.37 8.20
CA THR A 135 1.35 7.05 9.49
C THR A 135 1.56 8.57 9.43
N VAL A 136 1.51 9.16 8.24
CA VAL A 136 1.71 10.61 8.05
C VAL A 136 0.63 11.39 8.79
N GLU A 137 -0.61 10.90 8.72
CA GLU A 137 -1.77 11.44 9.45
C GLU A 137 -2.58 10.29 10.03
N PRO A 138 -3.36 10.52 11.11
CA PRO A 138 -4.36 9.54 11.55
C PRO A 138 -5.37 9.24 10.44
N PHE A 139 -5.84 7.99 10.37
CA PHE A 139 -6.87 7.61 9.42
C PHE A 139 -8.15 8.41 9.64
N LYS A 140 -8.73 8.89 8.54
CA LYS A 140 -9.99 9.65 8.56
C LYS A 140 -11.13 8.73 8.16
N TYR A 141 -11.87 8.26 9.16
CA TYR A 141 -12.98 7.35 8.95
C TYR A 141 -14.23 8.07 8.44
N ALA A 142 -14.89 7.47 7.47
CA ALA A 142 -16.18 7.95 7.00
C ALA A 142 -17.27 7.68 8.05
N PRO A 143 -18.25 8.59 8.20
CA PRO A 143 -19.38 8.37 9.12
C PRO A 143 -20.18 7.12 8.78
N GLY A 144 -20.64 6.40 9.81
CA GLY A 144 -21.48 5.22 9.64
C GLY A 144 -20.76 3.92 9.35
N PHE A 145 -19.43 3.95 9.22
CA PHE A 145 -18.61 2.75 9.01
C PHE A 145 -17.90 2.33 10.29
N ALA A 146 -17.56 1.05 10.39
CA ALA A 146 -16.82 0.52 11.53
C ALA A 146 -15.36 1.00 11.48
N ARG A 147 -14.77 1.18 12.65
CA ARG A 147 -13.33 1.49 12.79
C ARG A 147 -12.56 0.22 13.09
N LEU A 148 -11.33 0.20 12.62
CA LEU A 148 -10.39 -0.89 12.95
C LEU A 148 -10.05 -0.92 14.44
#